data_0070b5da934bbeffbfa6582e13029c98
#
_entry.id   0070b5da934bbeffbfa6582e13029c98
#
_cell.length_a   1.000
_cell.length_b   1.000
_cell.length_c   1.000
_cell.angle_alpha   90.00
_cell.angle_beta   90.00
_cell.angle_gamma   90.00
#
_symmetry.space_group_name_H-M   'P 1'
#
loop_
_entity.id
_entity.type
_entity.pdbx_description
1 polymer ?
#
loop_
_entity_poly.entity_id
_entity_poly.type
_entity_poly.pdbx_seq_one_letter_code
_entity_poly.pdbx_strand_id
1 'polypeptide(L)'
;MKSIKVFMGEERLRDIYPHATKWQVMKWKFRKFVRFILKTTAIGGVTGGALYLAFFLGQYTVPATIYAERIDNMPWKVEQLKNDVVNQIKSCESGGHKEEDGLIILDTNNKMSIGQLQFQTNTVKHYYKTLYDKVITTKEAIEIAIDTDKATALAKDIIFQTDKGLTNWITCANKFDSKAQVKIIKKLEK
;
A
#
# COMPACT_ATOMS: atom_id res chain seq x y z
N MET A 1 -24.30 -31.93 -6.16
CA MET A 1 -23.43 -31.30 -5.16
C MET A 1 -21.95 -31.39 -5.55
N LYS A 2 -21.49 -30.67 -6.60
CA LYS A 2 -20.06 -30.62 -7.02
C LYS A 2 -19.54 -29.20 -7.30
N SER A 3 -20.25 -28.18 -6.80
CA SER A 3 -19.99 -26.77 -7.17
C SER A 3 -19.03 -26.02 -6.20
N ILE A 4 -18.65 -26.61 -5.06
CA ILE A 4 -17.91 -25.92 -3.99
C ILE A 4 -16.38 -25.97 -4.18
N LYS A 5 -15.85 -26.87 -5.02
CA LYS A 5 -14.39 -27.04 -5.20
C LYS A 5 -13.68 -25.97 -6.05
N VAL A 6 -14.42 -25.10 -6.74
CA VAL A 6 -13.80 -24.06 -7.59
C VAL A 6 -13.33 -22.83 -6.78
N PHE A 7 -13.92 -22.59 -5.61
CA PHE A 7 -13.59 -21.44 -4.75
C PHE A 7 -12.35 -21.65 -3.86
N MET A 8 -11.92 -22.88 -3.63
CA MET A 8 -10.75 -23.18 -2.78
C MET A 8 -9.37 -22.85 -3.39
N GLY A 9 -9.34 -22.26 -4.59
CA GLY A 9 -8.08 -21.95 -5.26
C GLY A 9 -7.45 -20.59 -4.88
N GLU A 10 -8.21 -19.72 -4.24
CA GLU A 10 -7.73 -18.37 -3.92
C GLU A 10 -6.94 -18.35 -2.60
N GLU A 11 -7.38 -19.10 -1.61
CA GLU A 11 -6.63 -19.29 -0.34
C GLU A 11 -5.27 -19.95 -0.60
N ARG A 12 -5.23 -21.04 -1.40
CA ARG A 12 -3.96 -21.70 -1.76
C ARG A 12 -2.99 -20.81 -2.53
N LEU A 13 -3.48 -19.84 -3.32
CA LEU A 13 -2.60 -18.92 -4.03
C LEU A 13 -2.00 -17.86 -3.11
N ARG A 14 -2.74 -17.39 -2.13
CA ARG A 14 -2.23 -16.46 -1.11
C ARG A 14 -1.21 -17.14 -0.20
N ASP A 15 -1.37 -18.44 0.10
CA ASP A 15 -0.42 -19.21 0.90
C ASP A 15 0.90 -19.44 0.14
N ILE A 16 0.84 -19.65 -1.19
CA ILE A 16 2.04 -19.91 -2.01
C ILE A 16 2.71 -18.59 -2.47
N TYR A 17 1.92 -17.54 -2.68
CA TYR A 17 2.39 -16.22 -3.16
C TYR A 17 1.76 -15.08 -2.34
N PRO A 18 2.20 -14.87 -1.09
CA PRO A 18 1.63 -13.83 -0.21
C PRO A 18 1.78 -12.41 -0.77
N HIS A 19 2.68 -12.21 -1.74
CA HIS A 19 2.95 -10.92 -2.38
C HIS A 19 2.41 -10.82 -3.82
N ALA A 20 1.54 -11.74 -4.25
CA ALA A 20 0.97 -11.66 -5.59
C ALA A 20 0.16 -10.38 -5.76
N THR A 21 0.52 -9.56 -6.74
CA THR A 21 -0.24 -8.34 -7.08
C THR A 21 -1.65 -8.71 -7.53
N LYS A 22 -2.62 -7.80 -7.33
CA LYS A 22 -4.01 -7.99 -7.83
C LYS A 22 -4.04 -8.38 -9.30
N TRP A 23 -3.10 -7.89 -10.09
CA TRP A 23 -2.96 -8.18 -11.52
C TRP A 23 -2.51 -9.62 -11.80
N GLN A 24 -1.62 -10.16 -10.99
CA GLN A 24 -1.17 -11.57 -11.10
C GLN A 24 -2.31 -12.53 -10.73
N VAL A 25 -3.07 -12.22 -9.68
CA VAL A 25 -4.27 -12.99 -9.28
C VAL A 25 -5.33 -12.93 -10.38
N MET A 26 -5.56 -11.76 -10.98
CA MET A 26 -6.52 -11.58 -12.09
C MET A 26 -6.09 -12.36 -13.34
N LYS A 27 -4.80 -12.33 -13.70
CA LYS A 27 -4.24 -13.08 -14.82
C LYS A 27 -4.38 -14.60 -14.64
N TRP A 28 -4.24 -15.09 -13.42
CA TRP A 28 -4.44 -16.50 -13.09
C TRP A 28 -5.94 -16.89 -13.12
N LYS A 29 -6.83 -16.04 -12.56
CA LYS A 29 -8.28 -16.23 -12.65
C LYS A 29 -8.73 -16.29 -14.11
N PHE A 30 -8.21 -15.39 -14.97
CA PHE A 30 -8.48 -15.36 -16.39
C PHE A 30 -8.02 -16.64 -17.10
N ARG A 31 -6.81 -17.14 -16.83
CA ARG A 31 -6.31 -18.39 -17.40
C ARG A 31 -7.15 -19.61 -16.99
N LYS A 32 -7.59 -19.68 -15.73
CA LYS A 32 -8.50 -20.74 -15.28
C LYS A 32 -9.88 -20.66 -15.95
N PHE A 33 -10.39 -19.44 -16.09
CA PHE A 33 -11.67 -19.17 -16.75
C PHE A 33 -11.63 -19.59 -18.23
N VAL A 34 -10.59 -19.20 -18.98
CA VAL A 34 -10.40 -19.63 -20.37
C VAL A 34 -10.32 -21.16 -20.48
N ARG A 35 -9.59 -21.83 -19.59
CA ARG A 35 -9.54 -23.31 -19.57
C ARG A 35 -10.90 -23.95 -19.23
N PHE A 36 -11.68 -23.32 -18.37
CA PHE A 36 -13.03 -23.77 -18.04
C PHE A 36 -13.97 -23.64 -19.25
N ILE A 37 -13.94 -22.48 -19.95
CA ILE A 37 -14.73 -22.28 -21.18
C ILE A 37 -14.33 -23.31 -22.24
N LEU A 38 -13.04 -23.51 -22.49
CA LEU A 38 -12.56 -24.48 -23.48
C LEU A 38 -12.97 -25.92 -23.14
N LYS A 39 -13.14 -26.25 -21.85
CA LYS A 39 -13.65 -27.57 -21.44
C LYS A 39 -15.18 -27.68 -21.54
N THR A 40 -15.92 -26.59 -21.36
CA THR A 40 -17.39 -26.59 -21.42
C THR A 40 -17.93 -26.45 -22.84
N THR A 41 -17.22 -25.75 -23.74
CA THR A 41 -17.59 -25.66 -25.16
C THR A 41 -17.40 -26.99 -25.88
N ALA A 42 -16.59 -27.91 -25.37
CA ALA A 42 -16.53 -29.27 -25.89
C ALA A 42 -17.76 -30.13 -25.53
N ILE A 43 -18.64 -29.67 -24.64
CA ILE A 43 -19.77 -30.46 -24.09
C ILE A 43 -21.16 -29.81 -24.37
N GLY A 44 -21.23 -28.55 -24.80
CA GLY A 44 -22.55 -27.90 -25.00
C GLY A 44 -22.50 -26.49 -25.55
N GLY A 45 -23.02 -26.36 -26.72
CA GLY A 45 -23.55 -25.25 -27.51
C GLY A 45 -23.07 -23.82 -27.25
N VAL A 46 -22.67 -23.19 -28.33
CA VAL A 46 -22.16 -21.83 -28.54
C VAL A 46 -23.00 -20.69 -27.92
N THR A 47 -24.26 -20.90 -27.57
CA THR A 47 -25.20 -19.86 -27.13
C THR A 47 -25.06 -19.44 -25.65
N GLY A 48 -24.66 -20.34 -24.75
CA GLY A 48 -24.47 -20.02 -23.33
C GLY A 48 -23.18 -19.26 -23.04
N GLY A 49 -22.14 -19.48 -23.84
CA GLY A 49 -20.83 -18.85 -23.66
C GLY A 49 -20.79 -17.35 -23.99
N ALA A 50 -21.54 -16.95 -25.03
CA ALA A 50 -21.60 -15.56 -25.48
C ALA A 50 -22.37 -14.66 -24.48
N LEU A 51 -23.48 -15.16 -23.91
CA LEU A 51 -24.24 -14.43 -22.87
C LEU A 51 -23.44 -14.29 -21.55
N TYR A 52 -22.69 -15.32 -21.17
CA TYR A 52 -21.85 -15.28 -19.99
C TYR A 52 -20.66 -14.34 -20.17
N LEU A 53 -20.07 -14.28 -21.35
CA LEU A 53 -19.00 -13.35 -21.70
C LEU A 53 -19.49 -11.88 -21.69
N ALA A 54 -20.68 -11.63 -22.25
CA ALA A 54 -21.29 -10.30 -22.25
C ALA A 54 -21.63 -9.83 -20.83
N PHE A 55 -22.14 -10.72 -19.97
CA PHE A 55 -22.41 -10.41 -18.57
C PHE A 55 -21.11 -10.13 -17.79
N PHE A 56 -20.07 -10.94 -18.02
CA PHE A 56 -18.77 -10.77 -17.35
C PHE A 56 -18.03 -9.53 -17.83
N LEU A 57 -18.02 -9.24 -19.13
CA LEU A 57 -17.42 -8.02 -19.69
C LEU A 57 -18.23 -6.77 -19.30
N GLY A 58 -19.55 -6.87 -19.21
CA GLY A 58 -20.41 -5.78 -18.73
C GLY A 58 -20.17 -5.38 -17.28
N GLN A 59 -19.75 -6.32 -16.43
CA GLN A 59 -19.37 -6.01 -15.04
C GLN A 59 -17.97 -5.40 -14.91
N TYR A 60 -17.08 -5.61 -15.89
CA TYR A 60 -15.71 -5.07 -15.86
C TYR A 60 -15.54 -3.78 -16.67
N THR A 61 -16.55 -3.40 -17.45
CA THR A 61 -16.59 -2.10 -18.14
C THR A 61 -17.30 -1.02 -17.35
N VAL A 62 -17.32 -1.09 -16.01
CA VAL A 62 -17.51 0.12 -15.21
C VAL A 62 -16.31 0.99 -15.58
N PRO A 63 -16.53 2.08 -16.35
CA PRO A 63 -15.40 2.86 -16.88
C PRO A 63 -14.57 3.31 -15.68
N ALA A 64 -13.27 3.11 -15.79
CA ALA A 64 -12.31 3.59 -14.78
C ALA A 64 -12.52 5.08 -14.43
N THR A 65 -13.12 5.84 -15.34
CA THR A 65 -13.59 7.20 -15.16
C THR A 65 -14.63 7.36 -14.05
N ILE A 66 -15.58 6.41 -13.85
CA ILE A 66 -16.58 6.53 -12.76
C ILE A 66 -15.92 6.29 -11.39
N TYR A 67 -14.91 5.43 -11.33
CA TYR A 67 -14.15 5.23 -10.09
C TYR A 67 -13.20 6.41 -9.82
N ALA A 68 -12.57 6.98 -10.85
CA ALA A 68 -11.74 8.18 -10.71
C ALA A 68 -12.59 9.37 -10.24
N GLU A 69 -13.70 9.65 -10.89
CA GLU A 69 -14.59 10.78 -10.56
C GLU A 69 -15.21 10.68 -9.15
N ARG A 70 -15.44 9.46 -8.62
CA ARG A 70 -15.91 9.26 -7.24
C ARG A 70 -14.80 9.37 -6.19
N ILE A 71 -13.55 9.09 -6.56
CA ILE A 71 -12.41 9.20 -5.64
C ILE A 71 -12.01 10.67 -5.49
N ASP A 72 -12.07 11.46 -6.55
CA ASP A 72 -11.69 12.88 -6.56
C ASP A 72 -12.50 13.74 -5.58
N ASN A 73 -13.70 13.27 -5.17
CA ASN A 73 -14.57 14.00 -4.25
C ASN A 73 -14.62 13.41 -2.81
N MET A 74 -13.68 12.53 -2.44
CA MET A 74 -13.69 11.90 -1.12
C MET A 74 -12.38 12.17 -0.34
N PRO A 75 -12.26 13.31 0.38
CA PRO A 75 -11.06 13.66 1.17
C PRO A 75 -10.61 12.55 2.11
N TRP A 76 -11.56 11.82 2.72
CA TRP A 76 -11.26 10.70 3.61
C TRP A 76 -10.55 9.54 2.88
N LYS A 77 -10.84 9.33 1.59
CA LYS A 77 -10.20 8.28 0.80
C LYS A 77 -8.75 8.60 0.48
N VAL A 78 -8.47 9.86 0.18
CA VAL A 78 -7.11 10.36 -0.02
C VAL A 78 -6.31 10.18 1.27
N GLU A 79 -6.89 10.55 2.41
CA GLU A 79 -6.25 10.40 3.70
C GLU A 79 -5.99 8.92 4.06
N GLN A 80 -6.92 8.02 3.74
CA GLN A 80 -6.71 6.58 3.88
C GLN A 80 -5.53 6.10 3.02
N LEU A 81 -5.45 6.52 1.75
CA LEU A 81 -4.34 6.16 0.87
C LEU A 81 -2.99 6.67 1.39
N LYS A 82 -2.94 7.87 1.98
CA LYS A 82 -1.73 8.38 2.65
C LYS A 82 -1.32 7.50 3.83
N ASN A 83 -2.28 7.13 4.67
CA ASN A 83 -2.05 6.25 5.81
C ASN A 83 -1.54 4.87 5.35
N ASP A 84 -2.08 4.32 4.27
CA ASP A 84 -1.65 3.04 3.72
C ASP A 84 -0.18 3.07 3.27
N VAL A 85 0.26 4.15 2.61
CA VAL A 85 1.67 4.34 2.23
C VAL A 85 2.57 4.38 3.47
N VAL A 86 2.21 5.17 4.48
CA VAL A 86 3.01 5.27 5.71
C VAL A 86 3.06 3.94 6.46
N ASN A 87 1.94 3.21 6.53
CA ASN A 87 1.87 1.90 7.18
C ASN A 87 2.72 0.83 6.46
N GLN A 88 2.79 0.87 5.13
CA GLN A 88 3.68 -0.01 4.37
C GLN A 88 5.15 0.26 4.71
N ILE A 89 5.56 1.53 4.77
CA ILE A 89 6.92 1.93 5.14
C ILE A 89 7.20 1.52 6.58
N LYS A 90 6.30 1.84 7.52
CA LYS A 90 6.40 1.49 8.93
C LYS A 90 6.60 -0.01 9.13
N SER A 91 5.77 -0.84 8.51
CA SER A 91 5.88 -2.30 8.58
C SER A 91 7.20 -2.82 8.03
N CYS A 92 7.76 -2.17 7.01
CA CYS A 92 9.04 -2.56 6.42
C CYS A 92 10.22 -2.16 7.31
N GLU A 93 10.23 -0.95 7.85
CA GLU A 93 11.31 -0.42 8.69
C GLU A 93 11.38 -1.15 10.04
N SER A 94 10.23 -1.47 10.63
CA SER A 94 10.16 -2.23 11.89
C SER A 94 10.37 -3.74 11.70
N GLY A 95 10.61 -4.22 10.48
CA GLY A 95 10.71 -5.66 10.20
C GLY A 95 9.42 -6.45 10.48
N GLY A 96 8.27 -5.75 10.55
CA GLY A 96 6.97 -6.35 10.87
C GLY A 96 6.71 -6.51 12.38
N HIS A 97 7.61 -6.05 13.25
CA HIS A 97 7.35 -5.98 14.69
C HIS A 97 6.18 -5.02 14.94
N LYS A 98 5.11 -5.58 15.48
CA LYS A 98 3.94 -4.79 15.85
C LYS A 98 4.19 -4.19 17.23
N GLU A 99 4.02 -2.87 17.34
CA GLU A 99 3.78 -2.15 18.60
C GLU A 99 4.86 -2.28 19.69
N GLU A 100 6.12 -2.46 19.35
CA GLU A 100 7.17 -2.23 20.34
C GLU A 100 7.43 -0.72 20.44
N ASP A 101 6.70 -0.08 21.34
CA ASP A 101 7.05 1.24 21.84
C ASP A 101 8.50 1.18 22.35
N GLY A 102 9.35 2.04 21.78
CA GLY A 102 10.74 2.12 22.22
C GLY A 102 11.75 1.31 21.42
N LEU A 103 11.41 0.77 20.24
CA LEU A 103 12.42 0.15 19.38
C LEU A 103 13.54 1.14 19.05
N ILE A 104 14.74 0.88 19.57
CA ILE A 104 15.94 1.67 19.30
C ILE A 104 16.98 0.74 18.70
N ILE A 105 17.41 1.03 17.48
CA ILE A 105 18.43 0.26 16.76
C ILE A 105 19.63 1.16 16.49
N LEU A 106 20.83 0.65 16.77
CA LEU A 106 22.05 1.31 16.37
C LEU A 106 22.34 0.99 14.90
N ASP A 107 22.29 2.00 14.06
CA ASP A 107 22.59 1.89 12.64
C ASP A 107 24.09 1.69 12.38
N THR A 108 24.41 1.23 11.17
CA THR A 108 25.79 1.05 10.69
C THR A 108 26.62 2.35 10.69
N ASN A 109 25.97 3.50 10.72
CA ASN A 109 26.57 4.84 10.84
C ASN A 109 26.76 5.31 12.28
N ASN A 110 26.59 4.43 13.28
CA ASN A 110 26.62 4.71 14.72
C ASN A 110 25.55 5.74 15.17
N LYS A 111 24.46 5.90 14.44
CA LYS A 111 23.33 6.72 14.85
C LYS A 111 22.18 5.83 15.30
N MET A 112 21.44 6.32 16.28
CA MET A 112 20.24 5.62 16.75
C MET A 112 19.08 5.87 15.82
N SER A 113 18.46 4.79 15.33
CA SER A 113 17.19 4.76 14.64
C SER A 113 16.10 4.35 15.62
N ILE A 114 15.05 5.15 15.73
CA ILE A 114 14.08 5.12 16.83
C ILE A 114 12.68 4.89 16.32
N GLY A 115 11.94 4.04 17.03
CA GLY A 115 10.53 3.74 16.79
C GLY A 115 10.29 2.90 15.55
N GLN A 116 9.04 2.65 15.23
CA GLN A 116 8.63 1.80 14.11
C GLN A 116 9.02 2.36 12.73
N LEU A 117 9.22 3.67 12.62
CA LEU A 117 9.65 4.35 11.38
C LEU A 117 11.16 4.56 11.31
N GLN A 118 11.90 4.08 12.31
CA GLN A 118 13.36 4.16 12.40
C GLN A 118 13.89 5.58 12.17
N PHE A 119 13.26 6.56 12.81
CA PHE A 119 13.69 7.94 12.74
C PHE A 119 15.01 8.18 13.44
N GLN A 120 15.91 8.91 12.82
CA GLN A 120 17.06 9.51 13.51
C GLN A 120 16.63 10.86 14.12
N THR A 121 17.12 11.18 15.32
CA THR A 121 16.77 12.41 16.05
C THR A 121 17.02 13.69 15.24
N ASN A 122 18.12 13.72 14.47
CA ASN A 122 18.44 14.86 13.62
C ASN A 122 17.42 15.00 12.46
N THR A 123 16.90 13.90 11.93
CA THR A 123 15.85 13.91 10.91
C THR A 123 14.56 14.51 11.47
N VAL A 124 14.16 14.08 12.68
CA VAL A 124 12.98 14.64 13.35
C VAL A 124 13.14 16.15 13.59
N LYS A 125 14.26 16.58 14.15
CA LYS A 125 14.57 18.01 14.41
C LYS A 125 14.54 18.83 13.12
N HIS A 126 15.14 18.31 12.05
CA HIS A 126 15.17 18.98 10.75
C HIS A 126 13.75 19.22 10.22
N TYR A 127 12.92 18.18 10.20
CA TYR A 127 11.57 18.32 9.66
C TYR A 127 10.63 19.10 10.56
N TYR A 128 10.80 19.06 11.88
CA TYR A 128 10.07 19.95 12.79
C TYR A 128 10.37 21.42 12.49
N LYS A 129 11.66 21.74 12.24
CA LYS A 129 12.03 23.10 11.85
C LYS A 129 11.50 23.46 10.46
N THR A 130 11.57 22.54 9.49
CA THR A 130 11.21 22.84 8.10
C THR A 130 9.70 22.91 7.88
N LEU A 131 8.91 21.99 8.49
CA LEU A 131 7.48 21.87 8.26
C LEU A 131 6.64 22.73 9.23
N TYR A 132 7.12 22.89 10.47
CA TYR A 132 6.33 23.54 11.53
C TYR A 132 6.99 24.80 12.09
N ASP A 133 8.16 25.18 11.58
CA ASP A 133 9.00 26.29 12.07
C ASP A 133 9.31 26.19 13.58
N LYS A 134 9.42 24.97 14.11
CA LYS A 134 9.69 24.69 15.51
C LYS A 134 11.07 24.11 15.71
N VAL A 135 11.84 24.71 16.63
CA VAL A 135 13.11 24.13 17.11
C VAL A 135 12.79 23.27 18.33
N ILE A 136 13.10 21.98 18.25
CA ILE A 136 12.88 21.01 19.33
C ILE A 136 14.22 20.47 19.87
N THR A 137 14.21 20.06 21.12
CA THR A 137 15.34 19.42 21.78
C THR A 137 15.55 17.99 21.30
N THR A 138 16.70 17.39 21.59
CA THR A 138 16.94 15.97 21.30
C THR A 138 15.98 15.06 22.06
N LYS A 139 15.63 15.41 23.31
CA LYS A 139 14.68 14.67 24.12
C LYS A 139 13.29 14.64 23.48
N GLU A 140 12.77 15.79 23.07
CA GLU A 140 11.49 15.90 22.36
C GLU A 140 11.51 15.13 21.04
N ALA A 141 12.61 15.17 20.28
CA ALA A 141 12.75 14.42 19.04
C ALA A 141 12.69 12.89 19.28
N ILE A 142 13.25 12.39 20.38
CA ILE A 142 13.18 10.99 20.79
C ILE A 142 11.72 10.64 21.17
N GLU A 143 11.06 11.47 21.98
CA GLU A 143 9.67 11.27 22.39
C GLU A 143 8.72 11.21 21.18
N ILE A 144 8.94 12.06 20.18
CA ILE A 144 8.16 12.04 18.94
C ILE A 144 8.43 10.77 18.14
N ALA A 145 9.67 10.32 18.04
CA ALA A 145 10.05 9.15 17.27
C ALA A 145 9.56 7.83 17.91
N ILE A 146 9.46 7.76 19.23
CA ILE A 146 8.94 6.61 19.99
C ILE A 146 7.42 6.54 19.88
N ASP A 147 6.73 7.68 19.98
CA ASP A 147 5.27 7.76 19.91
C ASP A 147 4.81 7.44 18.48
N THR A 148 4.21 6.28 18.31
CA THR A 148 3.80 5.76 16.99
C THR A 148 2.87 6.72 16.24
N ASP A 149 1.95 7.38 16.93
CA ASP A 149 0.99 8.29 16.28
C ASP A 149 1.68 9.58 15.83
N LYS A 150 2.52 10.18 16.67
CA LYS A 150 3.29 11.38 16.31
C LYS A 150 4.30 11.09 15.20
N ALA A 151 4.99 9.96 15.29
CA ALA A 151 5.93 9.53 14.25
C ALA A 151 5.22 9.28 12.91
N THR A 152 4.04 8.64 12.92
CA THR A 152 3.22 8.40 11.73
C THR A 152 2.72 9.72 11.12
N ALA A 153 2.24 10.64 11.94
CA ALA A 153 1.82 11.97 11.48
C ALA A 153 2.99 12.74 10.84
N LEU A 154 4.14 12.78 11.50
CA LEU A 154 5.34 13.42 10.96
C LEU A 154 5.79 12.77 9.65
N ALA A 155 5.83 11.44 9.57
CA ALA A 155 6.21 10.73 8.34
C ALA A 155 5.26 11.06 7.19
N LYS A 156 3.97 11.15 7.45
CA LYS A 156 2.96 11.55 6.48
C LYS A 156 3.24 12.95 5.94
N ASP A 157 3.48 13.91 6.82
CA ASP A 157 3.81 15.28 6.40
C ASP A 157 5.11 15.33 5.60
N ILE A 158 6.15 14.62 6.02
CA ILE A 158 7.41 14.53 5.28
C ILE A 158 7.18 13.98 3.87
N ILE A 159 6.45 12.88 3.72
CA ILE A 159 6.24 12.19 2.44
C ILE A 159 5.40 13.03 1.48
N PHE A 160 4.35 13.66 1.98
CA PHE A 160 3.37 14.33 1.12
C PHE A 160 3.60 15.82 0.95
N GLN A 161 4.24 16.50 1.90
CA GLN A 161 4.50 17.94 1.84
C GLN A 161 5.90 18.30 1.34
N THR A 162 6.83 17.32 1.26
CA THR A 162 8.18 17.60 0.74
C THR A 162 8.47 16.86 -0.55
N ASP A 163 9.43 17.35 -1.34
CA ASP A 163 9.81 16.71 -2.62
C ASP A 163 10.71 15.48 -2.41
N LYS A 164 11.44 15.44 -1.30
CA LYS A 164 12.41 14.38 -0.99
C LYS A 164 11.96 13.46 0.15
N GLY A 165 10.68 13.51 0.52
CA GLY A 165 10.18 12.81 1.71
C GLY A 165 10.47 11.32 1.74
N LEU A 166 10.37 10.63 0.60
CA LEU A 166 10.66 9.19 0.51
C LEU A 166 12.13 8.82 0.60
N THR A 167 13.07 9.78 0.50
CA THR A 167 14.51 9.47 0.58
C THR A 167 14.95 8.98 1.95
N ASN A 168 14.21 9.32 3.01
CA ASN A 168 14.48 8.83 4.36
C ASN A 168 14.22 7.32 4.49
N TRP A 169 13.41 6.75 3.62
CA TRP A 169 12.99 5.35 3.62
C TRP A 169 13.13 4.72 2.24
N ILE A 170 14.21 5.04 1.52
CA ILE A 170 14.37 4.69 0.09
C ILE A 170 14.24 3.18 -0.17
N THR A 171 14.79 2.35 0.71
CA THR A 171 14.74 0.89 0.58
C THR A 171 13.30 0.37 0.67
N CYS A 172 12.56 0.78 1.69
CA CYS A 172 11.17 0.39 1.87
C CYS A 172 10.25 1.02 0.83
N ALA A 173 10.49 2.28 0.47
CA ALA A 173 9.74 2.96 -0.58
C ALA A 173 9.86 2.26 -1.95
N ASN A 174 11.05 1.77 -2.30
CA ASN A 174 11.27 1.01 -3.54
C ASN A 174 10.59 -0.36 -3.49
N LYS A 175 10.60 -1.03 -2.33
CA LYS A 175 9.97 -2.34 -2.15
C LYS A 175 8.46 -2.32 -2.44
N PHE A 176 7.77 -1.22 -2.12
CA PHE A 176 6.32 -1.08 -2.27
C PHE A 176 5.90 -0.18 -3.43
N ASP A 177 6.84 0.29 -4.25
CA ASP A 177 6.58 1.29 -5.30
C ASP A 177 5.87 2.56 -4.76
N SER A 178 6.25 2.98 -3.54
CA SER A 178 5.62 4.09 -2.83
C SER A 178 5.73 5.40 -3.62
N LYS A 179 6.75 5.56 -4.45
CA LYS A 179 6.93 6.74 -5.30
C LYS A 179 5.78 6.92 -6.30
N ALA A 180 5.34 5.82 -6.93
CA ALA A 180 4.21 5.87 -7.85
C ALA A 180 2.90 6.14 -7.09
N GLN A 181 2.72 5.52 -5.91
CA GLN A 181 1.55 5.75 -5.05
C GLN A 181 1.46 7.21 -4.62
N VAL A 182 2.54 7.80 -4.10
CA VAL A 182 2.60 9.21 -3.68
C VAL A 182 2.29 10.15 -4.85
N LYS A 183 2.82 9.87 -6.05
CA LYS A 183 2.53 10.67 -7.24
C LYS A 183 1.05 10.65 -7.61
N ILE A 184 0.38 9.51 -7.48
CA ILE A 184 -1.06 9.38 -7.73
C ILE A 184 -1.84 10.16 -6.67
N ILE A 185 -1.51 9.97 -5.38
CA ILE A 185 -2.20 10.65 -4.27
C ILE A 185 -2.09 12.17 -4.39
N LYS A 186 -0.88 12.71 -4.67
CA LYS A 186 -0.68 14.16 -4.89
C LYS A 186 -1.45 14.71 -6.10
N LYS A 187 -1.84 13.87 -7.06
CA LYS A 187 -2.72 14.29 -8.16
C LYS A 187 -4.18 14.34 -7.74
N LEU A 188 -4.61 13.47 -6.82
CA LEU A 188 -5.98 13.45 -6.30
C LEU A 188 -6.27 14.60 -5.33
N GLU A 189 -5.24 15.29 -4.84
CA GLU A 189 -5.35 16.46 -3.94
C GLU A 189 -5.45 17.80 -4.68
N LYS A 190 -5.26 17.81 -6.01
CA LYS A 190 -5.34 19.01 -6.85
C LYS A 190 -6.69 19.18 -7.49
#